data_2351530b017eb2ddecdae41e6c41c5fd
#
_entry.id   2351530b017eb2ddecdae41e6c41c5fd
#
_cell.length_a   1.000
_cell.length_b   1.000
_cell.length_c   1.000
_cell.angle_alpha   90.00
_cell.angle_beta   90.00
_cell.angle_gamma   90.00
#
_symmetry.space_group_name_H-M   'P 1'
#
loop_
_entity.id
_entity.type
_entity.pdbx_description
1 polymer ?
#
loop_
_entity_poly.entity_id
_entity_poly.type
_entity_poly.pdbx_seq_one_letter_code
_entity_poly.pdbx_strand_id
1 'polypeptide(L)'
;GGVDIVKDDEILFENALTPLTKRIVSGKEVLQSVYETYGHKTLYAVNLTGRTFDLKENAKRAVQAGADILLFNVFAYGLDVLQSLAEDDEIPVPIMAHPAVSGAYSASKLYGISSPLLLGKLLRYAGADFSLFPSPYGSVALEKEEALAISKYLTEDDAFFKKSFSVPSAGIHPGFVPFIVRDFGKDVVINAGGGIHGHPNGAQGGGKAFRTAIEATLQNKPLHEVDDINLHSALQIWGNPSHEVKL
;
A
#
# COMPACT_ATOMS: atom_id res chain seq x y z
N GLY A 1 9.18 8.64 -11.55
CA GLY A 1 9.15 9.35 -10.26
C GLY A 1 9.91 8.62 -9.15
N GLY A 2 10.44 7.42 -9.38
CA GLY A 2 11.23 6.65 -8.40
C GLY A 2 10.38 5.91 -7.35
N VAL A 3 9.14 5.54 -7.66
CA VAL A 3 8.32 4.72 -6.77
C VAL A 3 8.75 3.26 -6.81
N ASP A 4 8.66 2.55 -5.67
CA ASP A 4 9.10 1.16 -5.56
C ASP A 4 8.02 0.16 -5.99
N ILE A 5 6.74 0.51 -5.79
CA ILE A 5 5.59 -0.32 -6.13
C ILE A 5 4.53 0.55 -6.85
N VAL A 6 4.00 0.04 -7.95
CA VAL A 6 2.76 0.53 -8.58
C VAL A 6 1.68 -0.50 -8.33
N LYS A 7 0.52 -0.08 -7.84
CA LYS A 7 -0.61 -0.98 -7.62
C LYS A 7 -1.83 -0.61 -8.47
N ASP A 8 -2.61 -1.62 -8.85
CA ASP A 8 -3.96 -1.41 -9.38
C ASP A 8 -4.87 -0.74 -8.33
N ASP A 9 -5.94 -0.14 -8.80
CA ASP A 9 -7.05 0.27 -7.96
C ASP A 9 -7.81 -0.96 -7.44
N GLU A 10 -8.33 -0.89 -6.22
CA GLU A 10 -9.06 -1.99 -5.59
C GLU A 10 -10.41 -2.31 -6.26
N ILE A 11 -10.94 -1.39 -7.07
CA ILE A 11 -12.18 -1.60 -7.84
C ILE A 11 -11.94 -2.17 -9.23
N LEU A 12 -10.71 -2.43 -9.62
CA LEU A 12 -10.36 -2.92 -10.95
C LEU A 12 -10.55 -4.44 -11.05
N PHE A 13 -11.73 -4.84 -11.53
CA PHE A 13 -12.11 -6.26 -11.65
C PHE A 13 -11.58 -6.93 -12.91
N GLU A 14 -11.53 -8.26 -12.88
CA GLU A 14 -11.41 -9.07 -14.08
C GLU A 14 -12.67 -8.89 -14.97
N ASN A 15 -12.50 -8.29 -16.13
CA ASN A 15 -13.59 -8.08 -17.10
C ASN A 15 -13.02 -7.98 -18.53
N ALA A 16 -13.92 -7.97 -19.52
CA ALA A 16 -13.54 -7.93 -20.93
C ALA A 16 -12.76 -6.66 -21.36
N LEU A 17 -12.96 -5.53 -20.65
CA LEU A 17 -12.27 -4.26 -20.96
C LEU A 17 -10.87 -4.22 -20.35
N THR A 18 -10.69 -4.81 -19.17
CA THR A 18 -9.45 -4.82 -18.40
C THR A 18 -9.08 -6.24 -17.96
N PRO A 19 -8.84 -7.18 -18.90
CA PRO A 19 -8.48 -8.55 -18.56
C PRO A 19 -7.18 -8.58 -17.76
N LEU A 20 -7.13 -9.40 -16.72
CA LEU A 20 -6.02 -9.54 -15.78
C LEU A 20 -4.67 -9.69 -16.50
N THR A 21 -4.54 -10.68 -17.35
CA THR A 21 -3.29 -10.97 -18.07
C THR A 21 -2.85 -9.80 -18.95
N LYS A 22 -3.79 -9.15 -19.65
CA LYS A 22 -3.47 -8.00 -20.50
C LYS A 22 -2.93 -6.82 -19.69
N ARG A 23 -3.53 -6.51 -18.53
CA ARG A 23 -3.04 -5.46 -17.63
C ARG A 23 -1.62 -5.74 -17.19
N ILE A 24 -1.35 -6.99 -16.77
CA ILE A 24 -0.02 -7.39 -16.29
C ILE A 24 1.03 -7.25 -17.39
N VAL A 25 0.78 -7.84 -18.56
CA VAL A 25 1.73 -7.78 -19.69
C VAL A 25 2.02 -6.33 -20.07
N SER A 26 0.99 -5.51 -20.30
CA SER A 26 1.19 -4.11 -20.67
C SER A 26 1.88 -3.30 -19.55
N GLY A 27 1.55 -3.54 -18.28
CA GLY A 27 2.21 -2.90 -17.15
C GLY A 27 3.68 -3.28 -17.04
N LYS A 28 4.01 -4.57 -17.21
CA LYS A 28 5.40 -5.07 -17.14
C LYS A 28 6.25 -4.55 -18.30
N GLU A 29 5.69 -4.45 -19.52
CA GLU A 29 6.39 -3.84 -20.66
C GLU A 29 6.80 -2.39 -20.38
N VAL A 30 5.87 -1.58 -19.82
CA VAL A 30 6.16 -0.19 -19.44
C VAL A 30 7.22 -0.13 -18.33
N LEU A 31 7.07 -0.96 -17.28
CA LEU A 31 8.01 -0.98 -16.15
C LEU A 31 9.41 -1.45 -16.58
N GLN A 32 9.50 -2.37 -17.52
CA GLN A 32 10.77 -2.79 -18.10
C GLN A 32 11.46 -1.63 -18.86
N SER A 33 10.71 -0.89 -19.69
CA SER A 33 11.23 0.29 -20.38
C SER A 33 11.70 1.39 -19.40
N VAL A 34 10.96 1.59 -18.29
CA VAL A 34 11.37 2.50 -17.23
C VAL A 34 12.66 2.03 -16.56
N TYR A 35 12.79 0.74 -16.27
CA TYR A 35 14.00 0.17 -15.71
C TYR A 35 15.22 0.36 -16.64
N GLU A 36 15.06 0.10 -17.93
CA GLU A 36 16.12 0.28 -18.93
C GLU A 36 16.57 1.75 -19.03
N THR A 37 15.63 2.69 -18.83
CA THR A 37 15.92 4.12 -18.95
C THR A 37 16.55 4.69 -17.67
N TYR A 38 16.09 4.27 -16.50
CA TYR A 38 16.41 4.91 -15.21
C TYR A 38 17.15 4.01 -14.23
N GLY A 39 17.29 2.72 -14.49
CA GLY A 39 17.96 1.75 -13.62
C GLY A 39 17.20 1.43 -12.32
N HIS A 40 15.97 1.94 -12.15
CA HIS A 40 15.14 1.72 -10.95
C HIS A 40 14.07 0.67 -11.22
N LYS A 41 14.12 -0.44 -10.48
CA LYS A 41 13.13 -1.52 -10.58
C LYS A 41 11.89 -1.16 -9.77
N THR A 42 10.75 -1.12 -10.44
CA THR A 42 9.42 -0.92 -9.81
C THR A 42 8.63 -2.22 -9.88
N LEU A 43 8.02 -2.63 -8.78
CA LEU A 43 7.16 -3.82 -8.70
C LEU A 43 5.73 -3.47 -9.09
N TYR A 44 5.00 -4.45 -9.63
CA TYR A 44 3.59 -4.29 -9.98
C TYR A 44 2.69 -5.15 -9.08
N ALA A 45 1.86 -4.50 -8.28
CA ALA A 45 0.82 -5.12 -7.46
C ALA A 45 -0.51 -5.11 -8.22
N VAL A 46 -0.89 -6.26 -8.75
CA VAL A 46 -2.08 -6.41 -9.60
C VAL A 46 -3.30 -6.83 -8.79
N ASN A 47 -4.46 -6.20 -9.05
CA ASN A 47 -5.70 -6.55 -8.37
C ASN A 47 -6.22 -7.92 -8.82
N LEU A 48 -6.31 -8.84 -7.87
CA LEU A 48 -6.90 -10.16 -8.01
C LEU A 48 -8.36 -10.11 -7.55
N THR A 49 -9.28 -9.71 -8.42
CA THR A 49 -10.71 -9.65 -8.12
C THR A 49 -11.50 -10.31 -9.24
N GLY A 50 -12.40 -11.22 -8.89
CA GLY A 50 -13.21 -11.97 -9.84
C GLY A 50 -14.19 -12.89 -9.10
N ARG A 51 -14.64 -13.96 -9.76
CA ARG A 51 -15.47 -14.98 -9.11
C ARG A 51 -14.66 -15.80 -8.13
N THR A 52 -15.22 -16.10 -6.97
CA THR A 52 -14.52 -16.81 -5.89
C THR A 52 -13.87 -18.12 -6.36
N PHE A 53 -14.57 -18.92 -7.13
CA PHE A 53 -14.06 -20.21 -7.62
C PHE A 53 -12.97 -20.10 -8.69
N ASP A 54 -12.81 -18.92 -9.31
CA ASP A 54 -11.78 -18.68 -10.33
C ASP A 54 -10.53 -18.03 -9.72
N LEU A 55 -10.55 -17.58 -8.45
CA LEU A 55 -9.50 -16.78 -7.83
C LEU A 55 -8.15 -17.48 -7.84
N LYS A 56 -8.09 -18.76 -7.50
CA LYS A 56 -6.85 -19.53 -7.46
C LYS A 56 -6.22 -19.63 -8.85
N GLU A 57 -7.00 -19.98 -9.87
CA GLU A 57 -6.52 -20.02 -11.25
C GLU A 57 -6.14 -18.63 -11.78
N ASN A 58 -6.90 -17.61 -11.41
CA ASN A 58 -6.56 -16.23 -11.74
C ASN A 58 -5.24 -15.80 -11.11
N ALA A 59 -4.99 -16.17 -9.85
CA ALA A 59 -3.72 -15.90 -9.17
C ALA A 59 -2.53 -16.58 -9.88
N LYS A 60 -2.67 -17.86 -10.22
CA LYS A 60 -1.63 -18.58 -10.98
C LYS A 60 -1.38 -17.95 -12.35
N ARG A 61 -2.44 -17.59 -13.07
CA ARG A 61 -2.31 -16.85 -14.35
C ARG A 61 -1.63 -15.49 -14.18
N ALA A 62 -1.92 -14.79 -13.08
CA ALA A 62 -1.26 -13.52 -12.77
C ALA A 62 0.24 -13.70 -12.54
N VAL A 63 0.64 -14.70 -11.76
CA VAL A 63 2.04 -15.07 -11.53
C VAL A 63 2.73 -15.42 -12.83
N GLN A 64 2.13 -16.28 -13.66
CA GLN A 64 2.67 -16.69 -14.96
C GLN A 64 2.82 -15.50 -15.93
N ALA A 65 1.91 -14.51 -15.84
CA ALA A 65 1.99 -13.29 -16.63
C ALA A 65 3.03 -12.28 -16.11
N GLY A 66 3.64 -12.52 -14.93
CA GLY A 66 4.71 -11.72 -14.36
C GLY A 66 4.26 -10.71 -13.30
N ALA A 67 3.13 -10.90 -12.63
CA ALA A 67 2.77 -10.12 -11.45
C ALA A 67 3.85 -10.26 -10.36
N ASP A 68 4.24 -9.15 -9.76
CA ASP A 68 5.21 -9.16 -8.66
C ASP A 68 4.53 -9.30 -7.28
N ILE A 69 3.30 -8.78 -7.16
CA ILE A 69 2.49 -8.78 -5.94
C ILE A 69 1.02 -8.97 -6.35
N LEU A 70 0.23 -9.66 -5.54
CA LEU A 70 -1.22 -9.73 -5.71
C LEU A 70 -1.90 -8.76 -4.73
N LEU A 71 -2.67 -7.79 -5.23
CA LEU A 71 -3.55 -6.96 -4.42
C LEU A 71 -4.89 -7.68 -4.26
N PHE A 72 -5.32 -7.93 -3.01
CA PHE A 72 -6.48 -8.76 -2.74
C PHE A 72 -7.48 -8.11 -1.78
N ASN A 73 -8.75 -8.03 -2.17
CA ASN A 73 -9.86 -7.49 -1.39
C ASN A 73 -10.38 -8.54 -0.38
N VAL A 74 -9.63 -8.81 0.68
CA VAL A 74 -9.83 -9.93 1.60
C VAL A 74 -11.25 -10.00 2.15
N PHE A 75 -11.81 -8.88 2.59
CA PHE A 75 -13.10 -8.87 3.28
C PHE A 75 -14.32 -9.03 2.35
N ALA A 76 -14.11 -9.02 1.04
CA ALA A 76 -15.12 -9.40 0.06
C ALA A 76 -15.22 -10.94 -0.13
N TYR A 77 -14.18 -11.69 0.29
CA TYR A 77 -14.08 -13.13 0.07
C TYR A 77 -13.95 -13.95 1.35
N GLY A 78 -13.14 -13.50 2.30
CA GLY A 78 -12.88 -14.16 3.57
C GLY A 78 -11.40 -14.44 3.82
N LEU A 79 -11.07 -14.64 5.10
CA LEU A 79 -9.70 -14.90 5.55
C LEU A 79 -9.18 -16.28 5.11
N ASP A 80 -10.06 -17.26 5.02
CA ASP A 80 -9.74 -18.61 4.54
C ASP A 80 -9.34 -18.64 3.05
N VAL A 81 -9.95 -17.76 2.25
CA VAL A 81 -9.53 -17.58 0.84
C VAL A 81 -8.14 -16.95 0.76
N LEU A 82 -7.86 -15.93 1.58
CA LEU A 82 -6.52 -15.36 1.68
C LEU A 82 -5.49 -16.43 2.07
N GLN A 83 -5.78 -17.21 3.11
CA GLN A 83 -4.90 -18.28 3.58
C GLN A 83 -4.66 -19.34 2.49
N SER A 84 -5.71 -19.75 1.79
CA SER A 84 -5.60 -20.71 0.70
C SER A 84 -4.75 -20.22 -0.48
N LEU A 85 -4.72 -18.90 -0.73
CA LEU A 85 -3.85 -18.29 -1.73
C LEU A 85 -2.40 -18.20 -1.22
N ALA A 86 -2.21 -17.85 0.06
CA ALA A 86 -0.89 -17.67 0.66
C ALA A 86 -0.13 -18.99 0.88
N GLU A 87 -0.86 -20.11 1.06
CA GLU A 87 -0.30 -21.45 1.26
C GLU A 87 -0.10 -22.24 -0.04
N ASP A 88 -0.48 -21.67 -1.21
CA ASP A 88 -0.31 -22.35 -2.50
C ASP A 88 1.09 -22.13 -3.07
N ASP A 89 1.89 -23.18 -3.15
CA ASP A 89 3.26 -23.15 -3.69
C ASP A 89 3.35 -22.66 -5.15
N GLU A 90 2.23 -22.73 -5.90
CA GLU A 90 2.16 -22.19 -7.26
C GLU A 90 1.88 -20.67 -7.29
N ILE A 91 1.71 -20.03 -6.12
CA ILE A 91 1.51 -18.59 -5.95
C ILE A 91 2.65 -18.01 -5.08
N PRO A 92 3.92 -18.05 -5.53
CA PRO A 92 5.09 -17.69 -4.74
C PRO A 92 5.34 -16.16 -4.69
N VAL A 93 4.30 -15.35 -4.87
CA VAL A 93 4.39 -13.88 -4.83
C VAL A 93 3.69 -13.34 -3.60
N PRO A 94 4.17 -12.22 -3.02
CA PRO A 94 3.55 -11.60 -1.86
C PRO A 94 2.09 -11.20 -2.11
N ILE A 95 1.28 -11.24 -1.05
CA ILE A 95 -0.12 -10.80 -1.09
C ILE A 95 -0.29 -9.51 -0.30
N MET A 96 -0.83 -8.49 -0.97
CA MET A 96 -1.16 -7.18 -0.42
C MET A 96 -2.65 -7.14 -0.09
N ALA A 97 -2.99 -7.24 1.19
CA ALA A 97 -4.37 -7.24 1.67
C ALA A 97 -4.96 -5.83 1.68
N HIS A 98 -6.05 -5.61 0.94
CA HIS A 98 -6.78 -4.34 0.90
C HIS A 98 -7.97 -4.34 1.86
N PRO A 99 -8.22 -3.23 2.61
CA PRO A 99 -9.25 -3.15 3.63
C PRO A 99 -10.66 -2.88 3.07
N ALA A 100 -10.88 -2.92 1.76
CA ALA A 100 -12.21 -2.76 1.18
C ALA A 100 -13.22 -3.67 1.90
N VAL A 101 -14.41 -3.11 2.21
CA VAL A 101 -15.47 -3.79 2.97
C VAL A 101 -15.19 -3.98 4.48
N SER A 102 -13.99 -3.73 4.98
CA SER A 102 -13.68 -3.91 6.42
C SER A 102 -14.59 -3.12 7.37
N GLY A 103 -15.10 -1.97 6.92
CA GLY A 103 -16.06 -1.18 7.69
C GLY A 103 -17.33 -1.93 8.09
N ALA A 104 -17.76 -2.94 7.32
CA ALA A 104 -18.88 -3.81 7.68
C ALA A 104 -18.62 -4.62 8.96
N TYR A 105 -17.36 -4.84 9.31
CA TYR A 105 -16.93 -5.62 10.47
C TYR A 105 -16.54 -4.75 11.66
N SER A 106 -16.05 -3.53 11.44
CA SER A 106 -15.40 -2.72 12.48
C SER A 106 -16.01 -1.35 12.74
N ALA A 107 -17.01 -0.90 11.96
CA ALA A 107 -17.54 0.48 12.07
C ALA A 107 -18.37 0.73 13.34
N SER A 108 -18.94 -0.28 13.98
CA SER A 108 -19.75 -0.10 15.18
C SER A 108 -18.88 -0.03 16.45
N LYS A 109 -19.17 0.91 17.33
CA LYS A 109 -18.54 0.99 18.66
C LYS A 109 -19.10 -0.03 19.67
N LEU A 110 -20.22 -0.67 19.35
CA LEU A 110 -20.94 -1.56 20.29
C LEU A 110 -20.74 -3.04 19.99
N TYR A 111 -20.43 -3.39 18.74
CA TYR A 111 -20.25 -4.79 18.32
C TYR A 111 -19.39 -4.82 17.06
N GLY A 112 -18.83 -5.98 16.76
CA GLY A 112 -17.97 -6.21 15.61
C GLY A 112 -16.59 -6.71 16.01
N ILE A 113 -15.62 -6.49 15.13
CA ILE A 113 -14.22 -6.86 15.34
C ILE A 113 -13.40 -5.57 15.37
N SER A 114 -12.53 -5.40 16.36
CA SER A 114 -11.69 -4.20 16.45
C SER A 114 -10.75 -4.09 15.25
N SER A 115 -10.50 -2.88 14.79
CA SER A 115 -9.59 -2.63 13.64
C SER A 115 -8.20 -3.24 13.83
N PRO A 116 -7.56 -3.16 15.02
CA PRO A 116 -6.26 -3.79 15.24
C PRO A 116 -6.28 -5.32 15.06
N LEU A 117 -7.31 -5.98 15.56
CA LEU A 117 -7.45 -7.43 15.38
C LEU A 117 -7.71 -7.75 13.90
N LEU A 118 -8.66 -7.05 13.26
CA LEU A 118 -9.11 -7.34 11.91
C LEU A 118 -8.02 -7.07 10.86
N LEU A 119 -7.45 -5.84 10.86
CA LEU A 119 -6.50 -5.36 9.86
C LEU A 119 -5.03 -5.66 10.21
N GLY A 120 -4.75 -6.02 11.46
CA GLY A 120 -3.43 -6.41 11.93
C GLY A 120 -3.31 -7.92 12.05
N LYS A 121 -3.72 -8.45 13.19
CA LYS A 121 -3.43 -9.83 13.59
C LYS A 121 -4.03 -10.87 12.64
N LEU A 122 -5.31 -10.75 12.30
CA LEU A 122 -6.01 -11.75 11.47
C LEU A 122 -5.48 -11.76 10.03
N LEU A 123 -5.18 -10.61 9.43
CA LEU A 123 -4.60 -10.56 8.09
C LEU A 123 -3.21 -11.19 8.05
N ARG A 124 -2.36 -10.86 9.03
CA ARG A 124 -1.02 -11.45 9.14
C ARG A 124 -1.09 -12.97 9.30
N TYR A 125 -1.97 -13.47 10.18
CA TYR A 125 -2.11 -14.90 10.45
C TYR A 125 -2.73 -15.67 9.27
N ALA A 126 -3.51 -15.00 8.45
CA ALA A 126 -4.02 -15.56 7.19
C ALA A 126 -3.03 -15.44 6.02
N GLY A 127 -1.80 -14.93 6.24
CA GLY A 127 -0.72 -14.94 5.25
C GLY A 127 -0.57 -13.67 4.42
N ALA A 128 -1.16 -12.53 4.83
CA ALA A 128 -0.87 -11.26 4.15
C ALA A 128 0.56 -10.81 4.41
N ASP A 129 1.30 -10.45 3.36
CA ASP A 129 2.64 -9.86 3.45
C ASP A 129 2.59 -8.35 3.64
N PHE A 130 1.56 -7.69 3.10
CA PHE A 130 1.27 -6.28 3.25
C PHE A 130 -0.17 -6.10 3.72
N SER A 131 -0.38 -5.28 4.74
CA SER A 131 -1.73 -4.91 5.17
C SER A 131 -1.96 -3.41 5.01
N LEU A 132 -2.93 -3.06 4.16
CA LEU A 132 -3.38 -1.68 4.01
C LEU A 132 -4.41 -1.36 5.11
N PHE A 133 -4.27 -0.17 5.67
CA PHE A 133 -5.23 0.36 6.63
C PHE A 133 -5.29 1.89 6.54
N PRO A 134 -6.40 2.54 6.98
CA PRO A 134 -6.50 3.99 6.98
C PRO A 134 -5.42 4.63 7.86
N SER A 135 -4.72 5.61 7.30
CA SER A 135 -3.74 6.40 8.06
C SER A 135 -4.43 7.37 9.02
N PRO A 136 -3.90 7.61 10.23
CA PRO A 136 -4.42 8.64 11.13
C PRO A 136 -4.23 10.07 10.61
N TYR A 137 -3.45 10.24 9.55
CA TYR A 137 -3.14 11.56 8.96
C TYR A 137 -3.94 11.86 7.70
N GLY A 138 -4.62 10.86 7.15
CA GLY A 138 -5.25 10.94 5.84
C GLY A 138 -6.71 11.35 5.85
N SER A 139 -7.38 11.12 4.71
CA SER A 139 -8.77 11.52 4.49
C SER A 139 -9.81 10.54 5.06
N VAL A 140 -9.42 9.32 5.37
CA VAL A 140 -10.25 8.32 6.03
C VAL A 140 -9.70 8.14 7.45
N ALA A 141 -10.34 8.78 8.40
CA ALA A 141 -9.85 8.84 9.77
C ALA A 141 -9.93 7.48 10.47
N LEU A 142 -8.78 7.01 10.94
CA LEU A 142 -8.66 5.98 11.96
C LEU A 142 -7.96 6.62 13.15
N GLU A 143 -8.41 6.32 14.35
CA GLU A 143 -7.74 6.82 15.56
C GLU A 143 -6.28 6.38 15.58
N LYS A 144 -5.39 7.28 16.00
CA LYS A 144 -3.93 7.02 15.94
C LYS A 144 -3.53 5.78 16.72
N GLU A 145 -4.12 5.60 17.89
CA GLU A 145 -3.88 4.45 18.76
C GLU A 145 -4.27 3.14 18.09
N GLU A 146 -5.38 3.13 17.36
CA GLU A 146 -5.81 1.95 16.58
C GLU A 146 -4.85 1.66 15.43
N ALA A 147 -4.42 2.69 14.68
CA ALA A 147 -3.45 2.53 13.59
C ALA A 147 -2.10 2.00 14.09
N LEU A 148 -1.62 2.50 15.22
CA LEU A 148 -0.39 2.01 15.86
C LEU A 148 -0.56 0.56 16.36
N ALA A 149 -1.71 0.21 16.90
CA ALA A 149 -2.00 -1.15 17.35
C ALA A 149 -2.08 -2.14 16.16
N ILE A 150 -2.64 -1.72 14.99
CA ILE A 150 -2.57 -2.51 13.76
C ILE A 150 -1.12 -2.79 13.40
N SER A 151 -0.30 -1.75 13.29
CA SER A 151 1.12 -1.87 12.95
C SER A 151 1.87 -2.76 13.92
N LYS A 152 1.61 -2.64 15.22
CA LYS A 152 2.21 -3.51 16.24
C LYS A 152 1.91 -4.98 15.97
N TYR A 153 0.65 -5.35 15.73
CA TYR A 153 0.28 -6.75 15.41
C TYR A 153 0.92 -7.26 14.12
N LEU A 154 1.17 -6.40 13.14
CA LEU A 154 1.82 -6.77 11.89
C LEU A 154 3.33 -7.02 12.06
N THR A 155 3.99 -6.28 12.97
CA THR A 155 5.45 -6.19 13.02
C THR A 155 6.07 -6.78 14.28
N GLU A 156 5.28 -7.10 15.34
CA GLU A 156 5.81 -7.73 16.55
C GLU A 156 6.40 -9.12 16.27
N ASP A 157 7.35 -9.55 17.07
CA ASP A 157 7.92 -10.89 16.96
C ASP A 157 6.88 -11.95 17.31
N ASP A 158 6.81 -13.01 16.53
CA ASP A 158 5.91 -14.15 16.71
C ASP A 158 6.69 -15.45 16.43
N ALA A 159 6.39 -16.52 17.19
CA ALA A 159 7.10 -17.78 17.05
C ALA A 159 6.77 -18.54 15.75
N PHE A 160 5.62 -18.28 15.16
CA PHE A 160 5.08 -19.06 14.03
C PHE A 160 4.83 -18.22 12.77
N PHE A 161 4.58 -16.93 12.90
CA PHE A 161 4.17 -16.07 11.80
C PHE A 161 5.21 -15.01 11.47
N LYS A 162 5.52 -14.89 10.17
CA LYS A 162 6.38 -13.82 9.65
C LYS A 162 5.77 -12.45 9.94
N LYS A 163 6.62 -11.43 9.99
CA LYS A 163 6.18 -10.02 10.01
C LYS A 163 5.55 -9.64 8.67
N SER A 164 4.56 -8.76 8.73
CA SER A 164 3.94 -8.16 7.55
C SER A 164 4.25 -6.68 7.50
N PHE A 165 4.30 -6.09 6.31
CA PHE A 165 4.49 -4.66 6.15
C PHE A 165 3.22 -3.89 6.50
N SER A 166 3.37 -2.86 7.32
CA SER A 166 2.33 -1.85 7.54
C SER A 166 2.21 -0.92 6.34
N VAL A 167 0.99 -0.71 5.85
CA VAL A 167 0.72 0.14 4.69
C VAL A 167 -0.33 1.19 5.03
N PRO A 168 0.02 2.24 5.82
CA PRO A 168 -0.89 3.35 6.09
C PRO A 168 -1.28 4.05 4.78
N SER A 169 -2.58 4.28 4.59
CA SER A 169 -3.16 4.66 3.31
C SER A 169 -4.22 5.74 3.45
N ALA A 170 -4.75 6.21 2.31
CA ALA A 170 -5.80 7.20 2.14
C ALA A 170 -5.40 8.64 2.50
N GLY A 171 -5.38 9.52 1.51
CA GLY A 171 -5.11 10.95 1.68
C GLY A 171 -3.66 11.30 2.02
N ILE A 172 -2.72 10.40 1.76
CA ILE A 172 -1.29 10.62 2.04
C ILE A 172 -0.67 11.55 1.00
N HIS A 173 0.11 12.52 1.48
CA HIS A 173 0.90 13.44 0.66
C HIS A 173 2.32 13.62 1.25
N PRO A 174 3.29 14.18 0.53
CA PRO A 174 4.68 14.25 0.96
C PRO A 174 4.91 14.87 2.35
N GLY A 175 4.09 15.86 2.76
CA GLY A 175 4.18 16.48 4.07
C GLY A 175 3.90 15.55 5.25
N PHE A 176 3.24 14.40 5.03
CA PHE A 176 2.98 13.39 6.07
C PHE A 176 4.09 12.35 6.23
N VAL A 177 5.06 12.31 5.33
CA VAL A 177 6.15 11.31 5.37
C VAL A 177 6.89 11.29 6.72
N PRO A 178 7.27 12.44 7.32
CA PRO A 178 7.95 12.44 8.63
C PRO A 178 7.12 11.79 9.74
N PHE A 179 5.82 12.03 9.75
CA PHE A 179 4.91 11.43 10.74
C PHE A 179 4.77 9.92 10.55
N ILE A 180 4.65 9.47 9.30
CA ILE A 180 4.53 8.05 8.98
C ILE A 180 5.79 7.31 9.42
N VAL A 181 6.97 7.83 9.09
CA VAL A 181 8.25 7.21 9.48
C VAL A 181 8.46 7.23 10.99
N ARG A 182 8.09 8.33 11.67
CA ARG A 182 8.18 8.43 13.13
C ARG A 182 7.29 7.39 13.83
N ASP A 183 6.05 7.23 13.37
CA ASP A 183 5.03 6.47 14.09
C ASP A 183 5.02 4.98 13.69
N PHE A 184 5.37 4.65 12.46
CA PHE A 184 5.35 3.27 11.95
C PHE A 184 6.74 2.68 11.70
N GLY A 185 7.79 3.48 11.90
CA GLY A 185 9.18 3.05 11.67
C GLY A 185 9.59 3.12 10.19
N LYS A 186 10.77 2.57 9.90
CA LYS A 186 11.36 2.59 8.55
C LYS A 186 10.89 1.43 7.67
N ASP A 187 10.44 0.34 8.29
CA ASP A 187 9.90 -0.84 7.60
C ASP A 187 8.39 -0.64 7.32
N VAL A 188 8.06 0.41 6.58
CA VAL A 188 6.70 0.83 6.25
C VAL A 188 6.56 1.11 4.76
N VAL A 189 5.41 0.80 4.19
CA VAL A 189 5.08 1.17 2.80
C VAL A 189 4.17 2.39 2.81
N ILE A 190 4.64 3.48 2.24
CA ILE A 190 3.87 4.73 2.10
C ILE A 190 2.99 4.62 0.86
N ASN A 191 1.69 4.41 1.04
CA ASN A 191 0.74 4.25 -0.05
C ASN A 191 0.01 5.56 -0.34
N ALA A 192 0.20 6.09 -1.55
CA ALA A 192 -0.40 7.33 -2.00
C ALA A 192 -0.94 7.23 -3.43
N GLY A 193 -2.18 7.67 -3.62
CA GLY A 193 -2.79 7.86 -4.94
C GLY A 193 -2.90 9.34 -5.27
N GLY A 194 -3.82 10.07 -4.63
CA GLY A 194 -4.06 11.49 -4.88
C GLY A 194 -2.82 12.37 -4.69
N GLY A 195 -1.99 12.09 -3.69
CA GLY A 195 -0.74 12.82 -3.45
C GLY A 195 0.32 12.64 -4.55
N ILE A 196 0.17 11.63 -5.41
CA ILE A 196 1.01 11.44 -6.60
C ILE A 196 0.32 12.02 -7.84
N HIS A 197 -0.91 11.57 -8.14
CA HIS A 197 -1.60 11.94 -9.38
C HIS A 197 -2.08 13.39 -9.41
N GLY A 198 -2.38 13.98 -8.25
CA GLY A 198 -2.78 15.38 -8.10
C GLY A 198 -1.63 16.40 -8.06
N HIS A 199 -0.38 15.96 -8.23
CA HIS A 199 0.76 16.86 -8.21
C HIS A 199 0.78 17.77 -9.45
N PRO A 200 1.12 19.09 -9.33
CA PRO A 200 1.13 20.03 -10.46
C PRO A 200 2.02 19.59 -11.63
N ASN A 201 3.14 18.96 -11.33
CA ASN A 201 4.06 18.42 -12.33
C ASN A 201 3.74 16.97 -12.72
N GLY A 202 2.45 16.56 -12.59
CA GLY A 202 1.97 15.22 -12.90
C GLY A 202 2.50 14.13 -11.95
N ALA A 203 2.17 12.88 -12.27
CA ALA A 203 2.51 11.74 -11.42
C ALA A 203 4.04 11.56 -11.24
N GLN A 204 4.84 11.92 -12.23
CA GLN A 204 6.30 11.89 -12.11
C GLN A 204 6.79 12.87 -11.05
N GLY A 205 6.25 14.09 -11.02
CA GLY A 205 6.55 15.09 -9.99
C GLY A 205 6.12 14.63 -8.61
N GLY A 206 4.92 14.05 -8.51
CA GLY A 206 4.43 13.48 -7.25
C GLY A 206 5.32 12.37 -6.71
N GLY A 207 5.73 11.42 -7.55
CA GLY A 207 6.68 10.37 -7.15
C GLY A 207 8.03 10.92 -6.67
N LYS A 208 8.58 11.91 -7.39
CA LYS A 208 9.82 12.60 -6.97
C LYS A 208 9.66 13.30 -5.63
N ALA A 209 8.55 14.04 -5.42
CA ALA A 209 8.28 14.72 -4.16
C ALA A 209 8.23 13.74 -2.96
N PHE A 210 7.60 12.58 -3.12
CA PHE A 210 7.61 11.54 -2.10
C PHE A 210 9.02 10.99 -1.86
N ARG A 211 9.78 10.68 -2.90
CA ARG A 211 11.16 10.18 -2.77
C ARG A 211 12.02 11.17 -2.01
N THR A 212 11.99 12.46 -2.41
CA THR A 212 12.72 13.53 -1.72
C THR A 212 12.29 13.68 -0.26
N ALA A 213 10.98 13.59 0.03
CA ALA A 213 10.49 13.66 1.41
C ALA A 213 10.96 12.47 2.27
N ILE A 214 11.00 11.26 1.70
CA ILE A 214 11.52 10.06 2.38
C ILE A 214 13.01 10.23 2.69
N GLU A 215 13.81 10.59 1.70
CA GLU A 215 15.26 10.79 1.86
C GLU A 215 15.59 11.86 2.90
N ALA A 216 14.90 13.00 2.85
CA ALA A 216 15.05 14.05 3.84
C ALA A 216 14.68 13.57 5.26
N THR A 217 13.57 12.86 5.40
CA THR A 217 13.12 12.31 6.68
C THR A 217 14.14 11.31 7.26
N LEU A 218 14.69 10.42 6.43
CA LEU A 218 15.70 9.45 6.86
C LEU A 218 17.04 10.11 7.28
N GLN A 219 17.31 11.29 6.71
CA GLN A 219 18.47 12.11 7.07
C GLN A 219 18.19 13.10 8.23
N ASN A 220 16.99 13.07 8.82
CA ASN A 220 16.50 14.01 9.82
C ASN A 220 16.56 15.48 9.34
N LYS A 221 16.40 15.73 8.05
CA LYS A 221 16.38 17.07 7.45
C LYS A 221 14.93 17.56 7.35
N PRO A 222 14.61 18.77 7.86
CA PRO A 222 13.28 19.35 7.71
C PRO A 222 12.88 19.51 6.25
N LEU A 223 11.64 19.16 5.88
CA LEU A 223 11.19 19.16 4.48
C LEU A 223 11.27 20.56 3.84
N HIS A 224 11.06 21.63 4.61
CA HIS A 224 11.12 23.02 4.11
C HIS A 224 12.54 23.51 3.81
N GLU A 225 13.57 22.82 4.29
CA GLU A 225 14.99 23.13 4.04
C GLU A 225 15.55 22.36 2.84
N VAL A 226 14.73 21.52 2.20
CA VAL A 226 15.15 20.73 1.04
C VAL A 226 14.90 21.54 -0.23
N ASP A 227 15.95 21.79 -1.00
CA ASP A 227 15.85 22.48 -2.29
C ASP A 227 15.43 21.49 -3.40
N ASP A 228 14.12 21.24 -3.49
CA ASP A 228 13.51 20.40 -4.55
C ASP A 228 12.17 21.00 -4.97
N ILE A 229 12.05 21.31 -6.26
CA ILE A 229 10.88 22.01 -6.82
C ILE A 229 9.60 21.17 -6.71
N ASN A 230 9.68 19.83 -6.81
CA ASN A 230 8.51 18.98 -6.72
C ASN A 230 8.04 18.88 -5.27
N LEU A 231 8.97 18.73 -4.32
CA LEU A 231 8.62 18.73 -2.90
C LEU A 231 8.01 20.08 -2.50
N HIS A 232 8.60 21.21 -2.89
CA HIS A 232 8.05 22.54 -2.60
C HIS A 232 6.63 22.69 -3.17
N SER A 233 6.40 22.29 -4.42
CA SER A 233 5.07 22.34 -5.04
C SER A 233 4.05 21.48 -4.28
N ALA A 234 4.44 20.29 -3.84
CA ALA A 234 3.59 19.44 -3.01
C ALA A 234 3.24 20.08 -1.66
N LEU A 235 4.24 20.66 -0.97
CA LEU A 235 4.03 21.32 0.33
C LEU A 235 3.18 22.58 0.22
N GLN A 236 3.24 23.29 -0.91
CA GLN A 236 2.38 24.46 -1.16
C GLN A 236 0.90 24.08 -1.30
N ILE A 237 0.59 22.92 -1.91
CA ILE A 237 -0.78 22.47 -2.14
C ILE A 237 -1.36 21.79 -0.92
N TRP A 238 -0.61 20.87 -0.30
CA TRP A 238 -1.13 20.00 0.75
C TRP A 238 -0.67 20.39 2.16
N GLY A 239 0.24 21.37 2.28
CA GLY A 239 0.79 21.82 3.54
C GLY A 239 2.01 21.03 4.00
N ASN A 240 2.64 21.56 5.04
CA ASN A 240 3.77 20.94 5.74
C ASN A 240 3.47 20.83 7.23
N PRO A 241 2.65 19.85 7.63
CA PRO A 241 2.27 19.67 9.05
C PRO A 241 3.47 19.41 9.97
N SER A 242 4.56 18.86 9.43
CA SER A 242 5.78 18.61 10.21
C SER A 242 6.52 19.87 10.65
N HIS A 243 6.22 21.03 10.04
CA HIS A 243 6.78 22.32 10.47
C HIS A 243 6.12 22.82 11.77
N GLU A 244 4.88 22.43 12.03
CA GLU A 244 4.11 22.88 13.19
C GLU A 244 4.33 22.03 14.44
N VAL A 245 4.89 20.84 14.29
CA VAL A 245 5.19 19.90 15.39
C VAL A 245 6.71 19.77 15.50
N LYS A 246 7.29 20.23 16.59
CA LYS A 246 8.68 19.88 16.93
C LYS A 246 8.75 18.37 17.11
N LEU A 247 9.48 17.71 16.20
CA LEU A 247 9.79 16.28 16.24
C LEU A 247 10.58 15.92 17.49
#